data_6f7e0ae4abf6919493a1a67a658304d9
#
_entry.id   6f7e0ae4abf6919493a1a67a658304d9
#
_cell.length_a   1.000
_cell.length_b   1.000
_cell.length_c   1.000
_cell.angle_alpha   90.00
_cell.angle_beta   90.00
_cell.angle_gamma   90.00
#
_symmetry.space_group_name_H-M   'P 1'
#
loop_
_entity.id
_entity.type
_entity.pdbx_description
1 polymer ?
#
loop_
_entity_poly.entity_id
_entity_poly.type
_entity_poly.pdbx_seq_one_letter_code
_entity_poly.pdbx_strand_id
1 'polypeptide(L)'
;MFFTVTLTGAAEVSAQGVPNQGDPDGIGTATLRVNPGLGRVCWTITVSGVASVFAAHIHLAPPTAPGPIVVPLNPYTGGCVDIDKALAHEIVRNPGAYYVNVHNADFPAGALRGQLGR
;
A
#
# COMPACT_ATOMS: atom_id res chain seq x y z
N MET A 1 3.13 7.77 14.07
CA MET A 1 3.25 6.30 13.94
C MET A 1 3.90 5.95 12.62
N PHE A 2 5.00 5.21 12.67
CA PHE A 2 5.72 4.78 11.47
C PHE A 2 5.42 3.32 11.16
N PHE A 3 5.31 3.03 9.86
CA PHE A 3 5.23 1.67 9.36
C PHE A 3 6.28 1.50 8.27
N THR A 4 7.03 0.42 8.34
CA THR A 4 7.94 0.00 7.26
C THR A 4 7.42 -1.32 6.72
N VAL A 5 7.11 -1.34 5.42
CA VAL A 5 6.39 -2.45 4.79
C VAL A 5 7.18 -2.95 3.59
N THR A 6 7.42 -4.26 3.54
CA THR A 6 7.98 -4.89 2.35
C THR A 6 6.85 -5.19 1.37
N LEU A 7 7.02 -4.79 0.11
CA LEU A 7 6.05 -5.00 -0.95
C LEU A 7 6.54 -6.12 -1.87
N THR A 8 5.67 -7.11 -2.11
CA THR A 8 6.00 -8.25 -2.98
C THR A 8 4.85 -8.54 -3.94
N GLY A 9 5.17 -9.16 -5.08
CA GLY A 9 4.17 -9.65 -6.01
C GLY A 9 3.38 -10.83 -5.44
N ALA A 10 4.02 -11.64 -4.61
CA ALA A 10 3.38 -12.79 -3.96
C ALA A 10 2.22 -12.39 -3.04
N ALA A 11 2.26 -11.20 -2.47
CA ALA A 11 1.22 -10.70 -1.58
C ALA A 11 -0.02 -10.18 -2.32
N GLU A 12 0.05 -9.96 -3.63
CA GLU A 12 -1.12 -9.57 -4.42
C GLU A 12 -2.08 -10.75 -4.57
N VAL A 13 -3.38 -10.48 -4.38
CA VAL A 13 -4.43 -11.50 -4.44
C VAL A 13 -5.50 -11.11 -5.45
N SER A 14 -6.12 -12.13 -6.06
CA SER A 14 -7.26 -11.93 -6.96
C SER A 14 -8.54 -11.65 -6.16
N ALA A 15 -9.60 -11.29 -6.87
CA ALA A 15 -10.93 -11.11 -6.27
C ALA A 15 -11.43 -12.38 -5.57
N GLN A 16 -10.93 -13.57 -5.95
CA GLN A 16 -11.25 -14.84 -5.34
C GLN A 16 -10.28 -15.24 -4.21
N GLY A 17 -9.33 -14.35 -3.85
CA GLY A 17 -8.36 -14.61 -2.79
C GLY A 17 -7.17 -15.48 -3.20
N VAL A 18 -6.92 -15.64 -4.51
CA VAL A 18 -5.77 -16.40 -5.00
C VAL A 18 -4.51 -15.55 -4.90
N PRO A 19 -3.45 -16.00 -4.20
CA PRO A 19 -2.22 -15.23 -4.03
C PRO A 19 -1.33 -15.26 -5.28
N ASN A 20 -0.20 -14.59 -5.20
CA ASN A 20 0.84 -14.53 -6.25
C ASN A 20 0.35 -13.90 -7.57
N GLN A 21 -0.50 -12.88 -7.47
CA GLN A 21 -1.06 -12.23 -8.65
C GLN A 21 -0.23 -11.03 -9.15
N GLY A 22 0.78 -10.61 -8.39
CA GLY A 22 1.63 -9.49 -8.75
C GLY A 22 2.89 -9.90 -9.49
N ASP A 23 3.83 -8.95 -9.60
CA ASP A 23 5.09 -9.14 -10.31
C ASP A 23 6.03 -10.04 -9.49
N PRO A 24 6.37 -11.24 -9.99
CA PRO A 24 7.22 -12.16 -9.24
C PRO A 24 8.68 -11.70 -9.17
N ASP A 25 9.11 -10.80 -10.05
CA ASP A 25 10.47 -10.31 -10.13
C ASP A 25 10.72 -9.04 -9.33
N GLY A 26 9.65 -8.42 -8.83
CA GLY A 26 9.71 -7.14 -8.16
C GLY A 26 9.77 -7.25 -6.66
N ILE A 27 10.37 -6.22 -6.06
CA ILE A 27 10.34 -6.01 -4.62
C ILE A 27 10.30 -4.51 -4.35
N GLY A 28 9.67 -4.12 -3.25
CA GLY A 28 9.61 -2.73 -2.82
C GLY A 28 9.61 -2.58 -1.33
N THR A 29 9.84 -1.34 -0.88
CA THR A 29 9.73 -0.95 0.51
C THR A 29 8.92 0.34 0.58
N ALA A 30 7.90 0.36 1.42
CA ALA A 30 7.13 1.54 1.74
C ALA A 30 7.38 1.93 3.19
N THR A 31 7.71 3.20 3.42
CA THR A 31 7.76 3.78 4.76
C THR A 31 6.62 4.77 4.85
N LEU A 32 5.73 4.58 5.81
CA LEU A 32 4.58 5.43 6.06
C LEU A 32 4.70 6.09 7.42
N ARG A 33 4.33 7.35 7.47
CA ARG A 33 4.14 8.08 8.71
C ARG A 33 2.68 8.52 8.76
N VAL A 34 1.94 7.98 9.72
CA VAL A 34 0.53 8.32 9.92
C VAL A 34 0.41 9.18 11.16
N ASN A 35 -0.17 10.37 11.01
CA ASN A 35 -0.37 11.32 12.09
C ASN A 35 -1.86 11.54 12.33
N PRO A 36 -2.47 10.85 13.32
CA PRO A 36 -3.90 11.01 13.59
C PRO A 36 -4.27 12.41 14.10
N GLY A 37 -3.36 13.05 14.83
CA GLY A 37 -3.61 14.40 15.36
C GLY A 37 -3.80 15.45 14.28
N LEU A 38 -3.07 15.32 13.17
CA LEU A 38 -3.18 16.23 12.03
C LEU A 38 -4.12 15.71 10.95
N GLY A 39 -4.39 14.40 10.91
CA GLY A 39 -5.07 13.77 9.77
C GLY A 39 -4.17 13.78 8.54
N ARG A 40 -2.99 13.16 8.63
CA ARG A 40 -2.00 13.22 7.55
C ARG A 40 -1.24 11.91 7.41
N VAL A 41 -0.97 11.54 6.17
CA VAL A 41 -0.09 10.42 5.81
C VAL A 41 1.04 10.96 4.95
N CYS A 42 2.28 10.66 5.34
CA CYS A 42 3.47 10.91 4.53
C CYS A 42 4.11 9.56 4.19
N TRP A 43 4.73 9.48 3.02
CA TRP A 43 5.29 8.20 2.56
C TRP A 43 6.56 8.38 1.73
N THR A 44 7.33 7.29 1.68
CA THR A 44 8.41 7.08 0.72
C THR A 44 8.30 5.64 0.24
N ILE A 45 8.29 5.42 -1.07
CA ILE A 45 8.22 4.09 -1.67
C ILE A 45 9.38 3.92 -2.64
N THR A 46 10.14 2.85 -2.48
CA THR A 46 11.19 2.43 -3.40
C THR A 46 10.85 1.06 -3.96
N VAL A 47 11.08 0.86 -5.25
CA VAL A 47 10.81 -0.40 -5.94
C VAL A 47 11.99 -0.78 -6.82
N SER A 48 12.16 -2.08 -7.06
CA SER A 48 13.13 -2.61 -8.01
C SER A 48 12.57 -3.86 -8.67
N GLY A 49 13.05 -4.16 -9.88
CA GLY A 49 12.61 -5.33 -10.63
C GLY A 49 11.19 -5.25 -11.18
N VAL A 50 10.60 -4.06 -11.24
CA VAL A 50 9.27 -3.81 -11.80
C VAL A 50 9.35 -2.76 -12.89
N ALA A 51 8.47 -2.86 -13.89
CA ALA A 51 8.31 -1.82 -14.90
C ALA A 51 7.74 -0.54 -14.26
N SER A 52 7.78 0.56 -15.00
CA SER A 52 7.38 1.88 -14.50
C SER A 52 6.05 1.87 -13.75
N VAL A 53 6.10 2.28 -12.48
CA VAL A 53 4.93 2.41 -11.62
C VAL A 53 4.22 3.73 -11.91
N PHE A 54 2.90 3.70 -12.06
CA PHE A 54 2.11 4.91 -12.32
C PHE A 54 1.17 5.28 -11.17
N ALA A 55 0.97 4.40 -10.20
CA ALA A 55 0.07 4.68 -9.08
C ALA A 55 0.42 3.84 -7.85
N ALA A 56 0.12 4.39 -6.69
CA ALA A 56 0.19 3.68 -5.41
C ALA A 56 -0.96 4.14 -4.51
N HIS A 57 -1.42 3.27 -3.64
CA HIS A 57 -2.55 3.54 -2.74
C HIS A 57 -2.42 2.76 -1.44
N ILE A 58 -3.11 3.26 -0.40
CA ILE A 58 -3.46 2.43 0.76
C ILE A 58 -4.89 1.94 0.52
N HIS A 59 -5.11 0.65 0.73
CA HIS A 59 -6.39 -0.03 0.59
C HIS A 59 -6.84 -0.63 1.91
N LEU A 60 -8.14 -0.85 2.05
CA LEU A 60 -8.74 -1.51 3.22
C LEU A 60 -9.14 -2.93 2.84
N ALA A 61 -8.37 -3.92 3.25
CA ALA A 61 -8.71 -5.35 3.19
C ALA A 61 -7.70 -6.17 3.97
N PRO A 62 -8.09 -7.37 4.42
CA PRO A 62 -7.16 -8.33 5.01
C PRO A 62 -6.21 -8.90 3.94
N PRO A 63 -5.13 -9.62 4.33
CA PRO A 63 -4.16 -10.17 3.37
C PRO A 63 -4.74 -11.11 2.31
N THR A 64 -5.92 -11.65 2.55
CA THR A 64 -6.56 -12.66 1.69
C THR A 64 -7.53 -12.09 0.67
N ALA A 65 -7.71 -10.77 0.62
CA ALA A 65 -8.67 -10.13 -0.29
C ALA A 65 -8.15 -8.79 -0.80
N PRO A 66 -8.54 -8.37 -2.01
CA PRO A 66 -8.36 -6.99 -2.43
C PRO A 66 -9.49 -6.14 -1.85
N GLY A 67 -9.24 -4.84 -1.70
CA GLY A 67 -10.22 -3.92 -1.15
C GLY A 67 -10.19 -2.54 -1.77
N PRO A 68 -11.07 -1.64 -1.32
CA PRO A 68 -11.18 -0.30 -1.87
C PRO A 68 -9.96 0.56 -1.51
N ILE A 69 -9.69 1.53 -2.36
CA ILE A 69 -8.70 2.58 -2.11
C ILE A 69 -9.24 3.49 -1.00
N VAL A 70 -8.42 3.73 0.03
CA VAL A 70 -8.77 4.68 1.09
C VAL A 70 -7.84 5.89 1.13
N VAL A 71 -6.59 5.76 0.65
CA VAL A 71 -5.62 6.86 0.57
C VAL A 71 -4.84 6.79 -0.74
N PRO A 72 -4.89 7.81 -1.59
CA PRO A 72 -4.00 7.89 -2.75
C PRO A 72 -2.60 8.31 -2.30
N LEU A 73 -1.57 7.70 -2.87
CA LEU A 73 -0.17 8.03 -2.61
C LEU A 73 0.44 8.54 -3.92
N ASN A 74 0.28 9.84 -4.19
CA ASN A 74 0.71 10.43 -5.45
C ASN A 74 1.56 11.69 -5.21
N PRO A 75 2.80 11.78 -5.75
CA PRO A 75 3.49 10.75 -6.54
C PRO A 75 3.87 9.54 -5.66
N TYR A 76 3.97 8.38 -6.29
CA TYR A 76 4.21 7.15 -5.52
C TYR A 76 5.54 7.18 -4.77
N THR A 77 6.53 7.87 -5.29
CA THR A 77 7.89 7.91 -4.73
C THR A 77 7.97 8.57 -3.36
N GLY A 78 7.11 9.55 -3.09
CA GLY A 78 7.09 10.22 -1.79
C GLY A 78 6.24 11.46 -1.78
N GLY A 79 5.72 11.79 -0.62
CA GLY A 79 4.89 12.96 -0.41
C GLY A 79 4.07 12.84 0.86
N CYS A 80 3.13 13.77 1.01
CA CYS A 80 2.18 13.78 2.12
C CYS A 80 0.78 14.12 1.59
N VAL A 81 -0.23 13.59 2.23
CA VAL A 81 -1.63 13.90 1.93
C VAL A 81 -2.42 14.05 3.22
N ASP A 82 -3.37 14.99 3.23
CA ASP A 82 -4.30 15.13 4.34
C ASP A 82 -5.45 14.14 4.15
N ILE A 83 -5.84 13.48 5.24
CA ILE A 83 -6.92 12.51 5.28
C ILE A 83 -7.84 12.80 6.46
N ASP A 84 -8.99 12.15 6.50
CA ASP A 84 -9.87 12.20 7.64
C ASP A 84 -9.13 11.70 8.90
N LYS A 85 -9.22 12.45 9.99
CA LYS A 85 -8.60 12.08 11.28
C LYS A 85 -9.11 10.72 11.77
N ALA A 86 -10.40 10.42 11.58
CA ALA A 86 -10.96 9.14 11.96
C ALA A 86 -10.33 7.99 11.20
N LEU A 87 -10.04 8.17 9.90
CA LEU A 87 -9.33 7.17 9.09
C LEU A 87 -7.89 7.02 9.58
N ALA A 88 -7.19 8.11 9.88
CA ALA A 88 -5.84 8.06 10.40
C ALA A 88 -5.77 7.28 11.73
N HIS A 89 -6.72 7.51 12.63
CA HIS A 89 -6.83 6.77 13.88
C HIS A 89 -7.08 5.28 13.64
N GLU A 90 -7.95 4.96 12.68
CA GLU A 90 -8.27 3.57 12.35
C GLU A 90 -7.06 2.82 11.78
N ILE A 91 -6.29 3.45 10.91
CA ILE A 91 -5.06 2.86 10.36
C ILE A 91 -4.06 2.56 11.48
N VAL A 92 -3.87 3.49 12.40
CA VAL A 92 -2.94 3.31 13.53
C VAL A 92 -3.43 2.23 14.49
N ARG A 93 -4.74 2.15 14.72
CA ARG A 93 -5.35 1.18 15.62
C ARG A 93 -5.34 -0.25 15.06
N ASN A 94 -5.69 -0.39 13.77
CA ASN A 94 -5.83 -1.68 13.10
C ASN A 94 -5.01 -1.72 11.80
N PRO A 95 -3.67 -1.58 11.88
CA PRO A 95 -2.86 -1.51 10.66
C PRO A 95 -2.96 -2.76 9.79
N GLY A 96 -3.12 -3.93 10.38
CA GLY A 96 -3.24 -5.19 9.64
C GLY A 96 -4.47 -5.29 8.74
N ALA A 97 -5.45 -4.37 8.88
CA ALA A 97 -6.62 -4.29 8.00
C ALA A 97 -6.35 -3.47 6.73
N TYR A 98 -5.15 -2.91 6.59
CA TYR A 98 -4.79 -2.01 5.48
C TYR A 98 -3.55 -2.51 4.78
N TYR A 99 -3.41 -2.20 3.49
CA TYR A 99 -2.22 -2.51 2.74
C TYR A 99 -1.83 -1.39 1.77
N VAL A 100 -0.54 -1.35 1.44
CA VAL A 100 -0.02 -0.51 0.37
C VAL A 100 0.18 -1.37 -0.85
N ASN A 101 -0.18 -0.87 -2.03
CA ASN A 101 0.25 -1.48 -3.27
C ASN A 101 0.64 -0.44 -4.31
N VAL A 102 1.45 -0.89 -5.28
CA VAL A 102 1.85 -0.11 -6.45
C VAL A 102 1.30 -0.79 -7.69
N HIS A 103 0.98 0.01 -8.70
CA HIS A 103 0.37 -0.44 -9.95
C HIS A 103 1.24 -0.03 -11.13
N ASN A 104 1.30 -0.90 -12.13
CA ASN A 104 1.92 -0.58 -13.43
C ASN A 104 1.09 -1.16 -14.57
N ALA A 105 1.54 -0.95 -15.82
CA ALA A 105 0.79 -1.39 -17.00
C ALA A 105 0.69 -2.92 -17.08
N ASP A 106 1.72 -3.64 -16.63
CA ASP A 106 1.74 -5.10 -16.66
C ASP A 106 0.83 -5.69 -15.59
N PHE A 107 0.67 -5.00 -14.46
CA PHE A 107 -0.15 -5.43 -13.32
C PHE A 107 -1.06 -4.27 -12.88
N PRO A 108 -2.09 -3.94 -13.66
CA PRO A 108 -2.94 -2.79 -13.35
C PRO A 108 -3.78 -2.95 -12.07
N ALA A 109 -4.02 -4.18 -11.64
CA ALA A 109 -4.70 -4.46 -10.37
C ALA A 109 -3.75 -4.46 -9.16
N GLY A 110 -2.44 -4.43 -9.40
CA GLY A 110 -1.41 -4.36 -8.38
C GLY A 110 -0.19 -5.20 -8.75
N ALA A 111 0.98 -4.56 -8.78
CA ALA A 111 2.24 -5.22 -9.06
C ALA A 111 2.91 -5.75 -7.79
N LEU A 112 2.92 -4.94 -6.72
CA LEU A 112 3.51 -5.28 -5.43
C LEU A 112 2.57 -4.83 -4.32
N ARG A 113 2.47 -5.62 -3.27
CA ARG A 113 1.59 -5.35 -2.13
C ARG A 113 2.29 -5.68 -0.81
N GLY A 114 1.99 -4.92 0.22
CA GLY A 114 2.40 -5.24 1.59
C GLY A 114 1.35 -4.82 2.60
N GLN A 115 1.01 -5.73 3.50
CA GLN A 115 0.08 -5.45 4.58
C GLN A 115 0.77 -4.60 5.63
N LEU A 116 0.09 -3.57 6.16
CA LEU A 116 0.61 -2.81 7.27
C LEU A 116 0.65 -3.71 8.52
N GLY A 117 1.56 -3.37 9.44
CA GLY A 117 1.70 -4.10 10.67
C GLY A 117 2.68 -3.40 11.59
N ARG A 118 2.78 -3.89 12.79
CA ARG A 118 3.69 -3.37 13.81
C ARG A 118 4.89 -4.26 13.99
#